data_e3a078c999124c275c6ad28dc83a681e
#
_entry.id   e3a078c999124c275c6ad28dc83a681e
#
_cell.length_a   1.000
_cell.length_b   1.000
_cell.length_c   1.000
_cell.angle_alpha   90.00
_cell.angle_beta   90.00
_cell.angle_gamma   90.00
#
_symmetry.space_group_name_H-M   'P 1'
#
loop_
_entity.id
_entity.type
_entity.pdbx_description
1 polymer ?
#
loop_
_entity_poly.entity_id
_entity_poly.type
_entity_poly.pdbx_seq_one_letter_code
_entity_poly.pdbx_strand_id
1 'polypeptide(L)'
;HALDRGADYIVMIHPDYQYDSRVIPAAVEFLRLGICDVVLGSRIRTRAEALAGGMPRYKYLANRGLTIVENVVLGQNLGDFHSGFRAYRREVLETIPFDRNSDDFVFDSQFLAQAVSFGFKLGDIPVPVRYFDEASSINFGRSTKYGLSTLGVLARYCLHHTRLWRSRLFEPDEPT
;
A
#
# COMPACT_ATOMS: atom_id res chain seq x y z
N HIS A 1 -18.12 -3.09 -6.22
CA HIS A 1 -19.14 -2.04 -6.40
C HIS A 1 -18.66 -0.82 -7.22
N ALA A 2 -17.43 -0.30 -7.02
CA ALA A 2 -16.93 0.83 -7.82
C ALA A 2 -16.70 0.42 -9.28
N LEU A 3 -16.11 -0.75 -9.50
CA LEU A 3 -15.91 -1.33 -10.83
C LEU A 3 -17.23 -1.57 -11.54
N ASP A 4 -18.23 -2.13 -10.85
CA ASP A 4 -19.59 -2.40 -11.40
C ASP A 4 -20.31 -1.12 -11.86
N ARG A 5 -19.95 0.03 -11.24
CA ARG A 5 -20.48 1.36 -11.60
C ARG A 5 -19.69 2.07 -12.69
N GLY A 6 -18.71 1.42 -13.28
CA GLY A 6 -17.93 1.98 -14.38
C GLY A 6 -16.89 3.02 -13.96
N ALA A 7 -16.40 3.01 -12.69
CA ALA A 7 -15.39 3.94 -12.25
C ALA A 7 -14.04 3.66 -12.92
N ASP A 8 -13.40 4.66 -13.53
CA ASP A 8 -12.07 4.55 -14.14
C ASP A 8 -10.95 4.71 -13.12
N TYR A 9 -11.18 5.50 -12.07
CA TYR A 9 -10.27 5.73 -10.97
C TYR A 9 -10.97 5.47 -9.65
N ILE A 10 -10.34 4.70 -8.78
CA ILE A 10 -10.90 4.31 -7.49
C ILE A 10 -9.96 4.80 -6.38
N VAL A 11 -10.51 5.53 -5.41
CA VAL A 11 -9.74 6.03 -4.27
C VAL A 11 -10.23 5.34 -3.00
N MET A 12 -9.30 4.73 -2.29
CA MET A 12 -9.49 4.17 -0.95
C MET A 12 -8.93 5.15 0.07
N ILE A 13 -9.72 5.48 1.05
CA ILE A 13 -9.31 6.30 2.20
C ILE A 13 -9.90 5.68 3.47
N HIS A 14 -9.06 5.52 4.49
CA HIS A 14 -9.56 5.01 5.78
C HIS A 14 -10.49 6.02 6.45
N PRO A 15 -11.63 5.57 7.01
CA PRO A 15 -12.64 6.45 7.59
C PRO A 15 -12.30 6.94 9.02
N ASP A 16 -11.02 6.98 9.35
CA ASP A 16 -10.49 7.38 10.66
C ASP A 16 -10.13 8.87 10.77
N TYR A 17 -10.51 9.66 9.75
CA TYR A 17 -10.25 11.09 9.64
C TYR A 17 -8.75 11.49 9.70
N GLN A 18 -7.84 10.55 9.56
CA GLN A 18 -6.41 10.84 9.59
C GLN A 18 -5.94 11.55 8.32
N TYR A 19 -6.46 11.17 7.16
CA TYR A 19 -5.99 11.64 5.85
C TYR A 19 -6.76 12.85 5.35
N ASP A 20 -6.04 13.81 4.79
CA ASP A 20 -6.65 14.98 4.15
C ASP A 20 -7.23 14.60 2.78
N SER A 21 -8.56 14.54 2.69
CA SER A 21 -9.27 14.19 1.45
C SER A 21 -9.09 15.21 0.32
N ARG A 22 -8.62 16.43 0.62
CA ARG A 22 -8.36 17.46 -0.42
C ARG A 22 -7.28 17.07 -1.39
N VAL A 23 -6.46 16.06 -1.09
CA VAL A 23 -5.43 15.54 -2.00
C VAL A 23 -5.96 14.53 -3.02
N ILE A 24 -7.23 14.10 -2.90
CA ILE A 24 -7.85 13.14 -3.85
C ILE A 24 -7.73 13.60 -5.30
N PRO A 25 -8.05 14.87 -5.67
CA PRO A 25 -7.93 15.30 -7.05
C PRO A 25 -6.49 15.19 -7.59
N ALA A 26 -5.48 15.49 -6.76
CA ALA A 26 -4.08 15.35 -7.16
C ALA A 26 -3.71 13.89 -7.41
N ALA A 27 -4.11 12.96 -6.54
CA ALA A 27 -3.87 11.53 -6.74
C ALA A 27 -4.51 11.01 -8.04
N VAL A 28 -5.75 11.39 -8.32
CA VAL A 28 -6.45 11.02 -9.55
C VAL A 28 -5.76 11.62 -10.78
N GLU A 29 -5.23 12.84 -10.69
CA GLU A 29 -4.53 13.47 -11.81
C GLU A 29 -3.23 12.72 -12.18
N PHE A 30 -2.47 12.21 -11.22
CA PHE A 30 -1.30 11.36 -11.48
C PHE A 30 -1.67 10.08 -12.24
N LEU A 31 -2.81 9.46 -11.89
CA LEU A 31 -3.34 8.30 -12.59
C LEU A 31 -3.79 8.66 -14.01
N ARG A 32 -4.51 9.78 -14.16
CA ARG A 32 -5.04 10.26 -15.45
C ARG A 32 -3.92 10.58 -16.45
N LEU A 33 -2.82 11.15 -15.97
CA LEU A 33 -1.64 11.43 -16.77
C LEU A 33 -0.79 10.18 -17.10
N GLY A 34 -1.12 9.01 -16.54
CA GLY A 34 -0.36 7.78 -16.74
C GLY A 34 1.04 7.80 -16.12
N ILE A 35 1.28 8.70 -15.16
CA ILE A 35 2.55 8.78 -14.42
C ILE A 35 2.74 7.51 -13.59
N CYS A 36 1.69 7.06 -12.92
CA CYS A 36 1.61 5.80 -12.21
C CYS A 36 0.21 5.18 -12.37
N ASP A 37 0.10 3.90 -12.02
CA ASP A 37 -1.13 3.11 -12.06
C ASP A 37 -1.73 2.96 -10.66
N VAL A 38 -0.87 3.07 -9.63
CA VAL A 38 -1.23 3.09 -8.21
C VAL A 38 -0.55 4.28 -7.54
N VAL A 39 -1.32 5.11 -6.82
CA VAL A 39 -0.82 6.23 -6.03
C VAL A 39 -1.05 5.95 -4.55
N LEU A 40 0.01 6.01 -3.76
CA LEU A 40 -0.04 5.93 -2.31
C LEU A 40 0.07 7.33 -1.68
N GLY A 41 -0.65 7.57 -0.59
CA GLY A 41 -0.48 8.79 0.18
C GLY A 41 0.62 8.62 1.23
N SER A 42 1.79 9.17 1.01
CA SER A 42 2.88 9.10 1.99
C SER A 42 2.62 10.02 3.18
N ARG A 43 2.58 9.43 4.39
CA ARG A 43 2.43 10.15 5.67
C ARG A 43 3.76 10.73 6.13
N ILE A 44 4.86 10.23 5.60
CA ILE A 44 6.21 10.54 6.07
C ILE A 44 6.86 11.50 5.09
N ARG A 45 6.55 12.81 5.23
CA ARG A 45 7.21 13.88 4.47
C ARG A 45 8.57 14.21 5.09
N THR A 46 8.55 14.58 6.38
CA THR A 46 9.77 14.79 7.17
C THR A 46 9.65 14.03 8.48
N ARG A 47 10.81 13.70 9.10
CA ARG A 47 10.85 13.10 10.44
C ARG A 47 10.18 14.00 11.48
N ALA A 48 10.45 15.30 11.39
CA ALA A 48 9.91 16.28 12.33
C ALA A 48 8.39 16.32 12.27
N GLU A 49 7.80 16.36 11.07
CA GLU A 49 6.34 16.38 10.88
C GLU A 49 5.68 15.09 11.34
N ALA A 50 6.25 13.93 11.00
CA ALA A 50 5.69 12.63 11.40
C ALA A 50 5.64 12.49 12.93
N LEU A 51 6.70 12.92 13.64
CA LEU A 51 6.76 12.87 15.10
C LEU A 51 5.91 13.97 15.75
N ALA A 52 5.90 15.19 15.19
CA ALA A 52 5.06 16.28 15.68
C ALA A 52 3.56 15.99 15.48
N GLY A 53 3.21 15.20 14.46
CA GLY A 53 1.84 14.72 14.22
C GLY A 53 1.35 13.66 15.21
N GLY A 54 2.18 13.23 16.17
CA GLY A 54 1.82 12.26 17.22
C GLY A 54 2.22 10.81 16.91
N MET A 55 2.97 10.55 15.84
CA MET A 55 3.45 9.18 15.55
C MET A 55 4.45 8.72 16.61
N PRO A 56 4.22 7.60 17.33
CA PRO A 56 5.20 7.07 18.29
C PRO A 56 6.53 6.72 17.61
N ARG A 57 7.65 7.01 18.26
CA ARG A 57 8.99 6.80 17.69
C ARG A 57 9.24 5.37 17.24
N TYR A 58 8.79 4.38 17.99
CA TYR A 58 8.95 2.96 17.61
C TYR A 58 8.17 2.61 16.35
N LYS A 59 6.95 3.17 16.18
CA LYS A 59 6.14 2.99 14.95
C LYS A 59 6.82 3.65 13.75
N TYR A 60 7.38 4.84 13.95
CA TYR A 60 8.15 5.53 12.92
C TYR A 60 9.32 4.67 12.44
N LEU A 61 10.14 4.16 13.39
CA LEU A 61 11.31 3.34 13.05
C LEU A 61 10.91 2.02 12.38
N ALA A 62 9.89 1.34 12.90
CA ALA A 62 9.39 0.10 12.33
C ALA A 62 8.86 0.31 10.91
N ASN A 63 8.04 1.35 10.69
CA ASN A 63 7.53 1.70 9.38
C ASN A 63 8.68 1.99 8.39
N ARG A 64 9.67 2.80 8.80
CA ARG A 64 10.83 3.12 7.95
C ARG A 64 11.66 1.88 7.62
N GLY A 65 11.87 1.01 8.61
CA GLY A 65 12.61 -0.25 8.41
C GLY A 65 11.90 -1.16 7.40
N LEU A 66 10.60 -1.38 7.57
CA LEU A 66 9.81 -2.18 6.62
C LEU A 66 9.79 -1.54 5.24
N THR A 67 9.52 -0.23 5.12
CA THR A 67 9.53 0.48 3.84
C THR A 67 10.87 0.34 3.10
N ILE A 68 12.01 0.38 3.81
CA ILE A 68 13.32 0.15 3.18
C ILE A 68 13.41 -1.27 2.62
N VAL A 69 13.01 -2.28 3.41
CA VAL A 69 13.05 -3.67 2.95
C VAL A 69 12.12 -3.88 1.75
N GLU A 70 10.90 -3.34 1.80
CA GLU A 70 9.95 -3.41 0.69
C GLU A 70 10.49 -2.73 -0.57
N ASN A 71 11.07 -1.53 -0.45
CA ASN A 71 11.70 -0.83 -1.57
C ASN A 71 12.81 -1.67 -2.22
N VAL A 72 13.69 -2.26 -1.40
CA VAL A 72 14.79 -3.09 -1.91
C VAL A 72 14.27 -4.35 -2.60
N VAL A 73 13.35 -5.07 -1.97
CA VAL A 73 12.84 -6.35 -2.48
C VAL A 73 11.96 -6.16 -3.71
N LEU A 74 11.10 -5.14 -3.70
CA LEU A 74 10.15 -4.87 -4.79
C LEU A 74 10.74 -3.94 -5.87
N GLY A 75 11.96 -3.45 -5.70
CA GLY A 75 12.61 -2.55 -6.66
C GLY A 75 11.92 -1.18 -6.77
N GLN A 76 11.38 -0.66 -5.68
CA GLN A 76 10.63 0.59 -5.63
C GLN A 76 11.40 1.69 -4.86
N ASN A 77 10.88 2.93 -4.86
CA ASN A 77 11.42 4.06 -4.13
C ASN A 77 10.30 4.87 -3.44
N LEU A 78 9.39 4.18 -2.77
CA LEU A 78 8.25 4.80 -2.10
C LEU A 78 8.61 5.30 -0.69
N GLY A 79 8.00 6.38 -0.27
CA GLY A 79 8.17 6.93 1.08
C GLY A 79 7.43 6.17 2.17
N ASP A 80 6.28 5.54 1.86
CA ASP A 80 5.44 4.82 2.83
C ASP A 80 4.57 3.78 2.14
N PHE A 81 4.81 2.49 2.39
CA PHE A 81 3.98 1.38 1.90
C PHE A 81 2.71 1.15 2.73
N HIS A 82 2.67 1.67 3.97
CA HIS A 82 1.66 1.32 4.98
C HIS A 82 0.60 2.40 5.15
N SER A 83 0.33 3.13 4.07
CA SER A 83 -0.66 4.20 4.05
C SER A 83 -2.07 3.65 3.79
N GLY A 84 -3.06 4.17 4.51
CA GLY A 84 -4.48 3.92 4.26
C GLY A 84 -5.12 4.88 3.25
N PHE A 85 -4.32 5.68 2.55
CA PHE A 85 -4.76 6.47 1.40
C PHE A 85 -4.14 5.91 0.13
N ARG A 86 -4.97 5.45 -0.80
CA ARG A 86 -4.52 4.88 -2.07
C ARG A 86 -5.48 5.22 -3.20
N ALA A 87 -4.95 5.41 -4.38
CA ALA A 87 -5.74 5.56 -5.59
C ALA A 87 -5.25 4.58 -6.66
N TYR A 88 -6.16 4.07 -7.45
CA TYR A 88 -5.93 3.02 -8.42
C TYR A 88 -6.58 3.36 -9.75
N ARG A 89 -5.94 2.96 -10.85
CA ARG A 89 -6.61 2.82 -12.14
C ARG A 89 -7.49 1.57 -12.12
N ARG A 90 -8.60 1.59 -12.87
CA ARG A 90 -9.50 0.44 -13.04
C ARG A 90 -8.74 -0.84 -13.39
N GLU A 91 -7.84 -0.76 -14.37
CA GLU A 91 -7.09 -1.91 -14.88
C GLU A 91 -6.31 -2.66 -13.78
N VAL A 92 -5.80 -1.94 -12.78
CA VAL A 92 -5.08 -2.53 -11.63
C VAL A 92 -5.99 -3.48 -10.86
N LEU A 93 -7.21 -3.02 -10.56
CA LEU A 93 -8.18 -3.79 -9.79
C LEU A 93 -8.85 -4.91 -10.59
N GLU A 94 -8.87 -4.80 -11.92
CA GLU A 94 -9.39 -5.86 -12.80
C GLU A 94 -8.33 -6.95 -13.09
N THR A 95 -7.04 -6.61 -12.97
CA THR A 95 -5.94 -7.53 -13.30
C THR A 95 -5.44 -8.30 -12.07
N ILE A 96 -5.38 -7.63 -10.91
CA ILE A 96 -4.83 -8.23 -9.69
C ILE A 96 -5.85 -9.15 -9.05
N PRO A 97 -5.51 -10.43 -8.80
CA PRO A 97 -6.40 -11.38 -8.13
C PRO A 97 -6.44 -11.13 -6.62
N PHE A 98 -6.91 -9.94 -6.21
CA PHE A 98 -6.91 -9.51 -4.81
C PHE A 98 -7.86 -10.32 -3.91
N ASP A 99 -8.81 -11.04 -4.48
CA ASP A 99 -9.67 -11.97 -3.74
C ASP A 99 -8.90 -13.15 -3.12
N ARG A 100 -7.67 -13.40 -3.59
CA ARG A 100 -6.76 -14.39 -3.01
C ARG A 100 -5.96 -13.86 -1.81
N ASN A 101 -6.09 -12.56 -1.52
CA ASN A 101 -5.39 -11.92 -0.42
C ASN A 101 -6.06 -12.25 0.92
N SER A 102 -5.29 -12.08 1.99
CA SER A 102 -5.79 -12.25 3.35
C SER A 102 -6.76 -11.13 3.73
N ASP A 103 -7.79 -11.45 4.51
CA ASP A 103 -8.70 -10.45 5.10
C ASP A 103 -8.10 -9.74 6.33
N ASP A 104 -6.81 -9.97 6.64
CA ASP A 104 -6.07 -9.34 7.75
C ASP A 104 -5.24 -8.13 7.22
N PHE A 105 -4.63 -7.38 8.11
CA PHE A 105 -3.79 -6.20 7.82
C PHE A 105 -2.72 -6.41 6.75
N VAL A 106 -2.29 -7.65 6.51
CA VAL A 106 -1.31 -7.99 5.48
C VAL A 106 -1.86 -7.86 4.04
N PHE A 107 -3.18 -7.72 3.87
CA PHE A 107 -3.82 -7.47 2.58
C PHE A 107 -3.10 -6.40 1.78
N ASP A 108 -2.80 -5.29 2.43
CA ASP A 108 -2.16 -4.14 1.82
C ASP A 108 -0.78 -4.46 1.22
N SER A 109 0.05 -5.20 1.97
CA SER A 109 1.37 -5.61 1.50
C SER A 109 1.27 -6.65 0.37
N GLN A 110 0.29 -7.56 0.43
CA GLN A 110 0.03 -8.52 -0.64
C GLN A 110 -0.38 -7.81 -1.92
N PHE A 111 -1.32 -6.86 -1.83
CA PHE A 111 -1.81 -6.11 -2.98
C PHE A 111 -0.69 -5.32 -3.66
N LEU A 112 0.16 -4.62 -2.91
CA LEU A 112 1.26 -3.84 -3.49
C LEU A 112 2.34 -4.73 -4.11
N ALA A 113 2.66 -5.87 -3.48
CA ALA A 113 3.57 -6.85 -4.07
C ALA A 113 2.99 -7.46 -5.37
N GLN A 114 1.66 -7.71 -5.41
CA GLN A 114 0.98 -8.12 -6.65
C GLN A 114 1.07 -7.02 -7.71
N ALA A 115 0.78 -5.75 -7.37
CA ALA A 115 0.83 -4.65 -8.32
C ALA A 115 2.22 -4.55 -8.98
N VAL A 116 3.29 -4.69 -8.20
CA VAL A 116 4.66 -4.75 -8.74
C VAL A 116 4.87 -6.00 -9.59
N SER A 117 4.40 -7.16 -9.14
CA SER A 117 4.55 -8.44 -9.87
C SER A 117 3.88 -8.42 -11.23
N PHE A 118 2.72 -7.75 -11.34
CA PHE A 118 1.98 -7.57 -12.59
C PHE A 118 2.48 -6.39 -13.45
N GLY A 119 3.55 -5.71 -13.03
CA GLY A 119 4.21 -4.67 -13.80
C GLY A 119 3.57 -3.29 -13.72
N PHE A 120 2.67 -3.05 -12.78
CA PHE A 120 2.08 -1.74 -12.56
C PHE A 120 3.06 -0.75 -11.92
N LYS A 121 2.96 0.51 -12.34
CA LYS A 121 3.79 1.60 -11.83
C LYS A 121 3.20 2.14 -10.53
N LEU A 122 3.97 2.08 -9.46
CA LEU A 122 3.61 2.67 -8.17
C LEU A 122 4.25 4.05 -8.03
N GLY A 123 3.51 4.96 -7.41
CA GLY A 123 4.02 6.28 -7.02
C GLY A 123 3.43 6.71 -5.69
N ASP A 124 4.04 7.70 -5.05
CA ASP A 124 3.48 8.27 -3.83
C ASP A 124 3.42 9.79 -3.87
N ILE A 125 2.43 10.32 -3.16
CA ILE A 125 2.27 11.77 -2.98
C ILE A 125 2.26 12.09 -1.48
N PRO A 126 2.79 13.24 -1.07
CA PRO A 126 2.73 13.65 0.33
C PRO A 126 1.29 13.96 0.74
N VAL A 127 0.80 13.28 1.78
CA VAL A 127 -0.54 13.52 2.34
C VAL A 127 -0.40 14.01 3.78
N PRO A 128 -0.94 15.19 4.11
CA PRO A 128 -1.02 15.65 5.51
C PRO A 128 -1.84 14.65 6.33
N VAL A 129 -1.30 14.27 7.48
CA VAL A 129 -1.97 13.33 8.39
C VAL A 129 -2.06 13.93 9.77
N ARG A 130 -3.20 13.71 10.43
CA ARG A 130 -3.42 14.07 11.84
C ARG A 130 -3.60 12.80 12.65
N TYR A 131 -2.84 12.66 13.73
CA TYR A 131 -3.04 11.58 14.68
C TYR A 131 -3.87 12.11 15.86
N PHE A 132 -4.94 11.40 16.17
CA PHE A 132 -5.79 11.64 17.32
C PHE A 132 -5.65 10.47 18.30
N ASP A 133 -5.79 10.71 19.58
CA ASP A 133 -5.69 9.65 20.60
C ASP A 133 -6.72 8.53 20.39
N GLU A 134 -7.86 8.85 19.78
CA GLU A 134 -8.94 7.91 19.42
C GLU A 134 -8.73 7.20 18.09
N ALA A 135 -7.77 7.63 17.28
CA ALA A 135 -7.49 6.97 16.00
C ALA A 135 -6.96 5.57 16.23
N SER A 136 -7.51 4.59 15.50
CA SER A 136 -7.21 3.17 15.65
C SER A 136 -5.71 2.89 15.56
N SER A 137 -5.03 2.88 16.69
CA SER A 137 -3.63 2.52 16.75
C SER A 137 -3.52 1.02 16.97
N ILE A 138 -2.98 0.33 15.97
CA ILE A 138 -2.57 -1.07 16.13
C ILE A 138 -1.65 -1.15 17.35
N ASN A 139 -1.94 -2.05 18.30
CA ASN A 139 -1.09 -2.27 19.47
C ASN A 139 0.25 -2.93 19.05
N PHE A 140 1.24 -2.92 19.95
CA PHE A 140 2.58 -3.43 19.66
C PHE A 140 2.58 -4.86 19.12
N GLY A 141 1.79 -5.76 19.70
CA GLY A 141 1.71 -7.17 19.26
C GLY A 141 1.15 -7.31 17.85
N ARG A 142 0.10 -6.56 17.52
CA ARG A 142 -0.45 -6.53 16.15
C ARG A 142 0.52 -5.91 15.15
N SER A 143 1.25 -4.86 15.55
CA SER A 143 2.30 -4.24 14.71
C SER A 143 3.41 -5.24 14.39
N THR A 144 3.85 -6.04 15.36
CA THR A 144 4.86 -7.08 15.17
C THR A 144 4.34 -8.18 14.25
N LYS A 145 3.11 -8.67 14.48
CA LYS A 145 2.46 -9.66 13.58
C LYS A 145 2.41 -9.14 12.15
N TYR A 146 1.98 -7.88 11.97
CA TYR A 146 1.92 -7.24 10.67
C TYR A 146 3.30 -7.20 9.99
N GLY A 147 4.34 -6.73 10.69
CA GLY A 147 5.70 -6.68 10.16
C GLY A 147 6.22 -8.05 9.71
N LEU A 148 6.03 -9.10 10.53
CA LEU A 148 6.43 -10.46 10.18
C LEU A 148 5.63 -10.98 8.97
N SER A 149 4.33 -10.69 8.90
CA SER A 149 3.50 -11.07 7.77
C SER A 149 3.93 -10.38 6.48
N THR A 150 4.30 -9.10 6.54
CA THR A 150 4.86 -8.34 5.40
C THR A 150 6.17 -8.98 4.91
N LEU A 151 7.09 -9.33 5.82
CA LEU A 151 8.31 -10.05 5.45
C LEU A 151 8.01 -11.41 4.82
N GLY A 152 6.97 -12.11 5.29
CA GLY A 152 6.48 -13.34 4.68
C GLY A 152 5.96 -13.15 3.25
N VAL A 153 5.28 -12.03 2.95
CA VAL A 153 4.87 -11.68 1.59
C VAL A 153 6.07 -11.44 0.71
N LEU A 154 7.05 -10.67 1.18
CA LEU A 154 8.28 -10.40 0.42
C LEU A 154 9.09 -11.66 0.14
N ALA A 155 9.18 -12.59 1.10
CA ALA A 155 9.82 -13.89 0.87
C ALA A 155 9.08 -14.70 -0.21
N ARG A 156 7.74 -14.73 -0.18
CA ARG A 156 6.92 -15.38 -1.23
C ARG A 156 7.13 -14.72 -2.59
N TYR A 157 7.23 -13.40 -2.64
CA TYR A 157 7.52 -12.64 -3.86
C TYR A 157 8.88 -13.07 -4.44
N CYS A 158 9.94 -13.07 -3.64
CA CYS A 158 11.27 -13.50 -4.07
C CYS A 158 11.26 -14.95 -4.58
N LEU A 159 10.65 -15.88 -3.83
CA LEU A 159 10.59 -17.30 -4.20
C LEU A 159 9.82 -17.51 -5.51
N HIS A 160 8.74 -16.75 -5.74
CA HIS A 160 7.99 -16.81 -6.99
C HIS A 160 8.82 -16.33 -8.18
N HIS A 161 9.46 -15.17 -8.06
CA HIS A 161 10.24 -14.55 -9.14
C HIS A 161 11.55 -15.31 -9.44
N THR A 162 12.15 -15.96 -8.45
CA THR A 162 13.29 -16.88 -8.65
C THR A 162 12.86 -18.25 -9.16
N ARG A 163 11.55 -18.51 -9.34
CA ARG A 163 10.96 -19.78 -9.78
C ARG A 163 11.24 -20.95 -8.84
N LEU A 164 11.70 -20.70 -7.62
CA LEU A 164 11.89 -21.73 -6.60
C LEU A 164 10.57 -22.22 -6.02
N TRP A 165 9.56 -21.37 -5.97
CA TRP A 165 8.22 -21.73 -5.53
C TRP A 165 7.16 -20.84 -6.20
N ARG A 166 6.17 -21.46 -6.84
CA ARG A 166 5.04 -20.73 -7.43
C ARG A 166 4.01 -20.38 -6.37
N SER A 167 3.65 -19.12 -6.30
CA SER A 167 2.61 -18.63 -5.40
C SER A 167 1.41 -18.13 -6.21
N ARG A 168 0.24 -18.63 -5.89
CA ARG A 168 -1.03 -18.21 -6.51
C ARG A 168 -1.32 -16.71 -6.37
N LEU A 169 -0.72 -16.05 -5.39
CA LEU A 169 -0.86 -14.60 -5.23
C LEU A 169 -0.34 -13.81 -6.45
N PHE A 170 0.65 -14.34 -7.15
CA PHE A 170 1.35 -13.65 -8.24
C PHE A 170 1.08 -14.29 -9.61
N GLU A 171 0.09 -15.16 -9.71
CA GLU A 171 -0.36 -15.75 -10.96
C GLU A 171 -1.66 -15.06 -11.40
N PRO A 172 -1.83 -14.77 -12.69
CA PRO A 172 -3.09 -14.22 -13.20
C PRO A 172 -4.26 -15.18 -12.94
N ASP A 173 -5.47 -14.67 -12.96
CA ASP A 173 -6.65 -15.52 -12.98
C ASP A 173 -6.70 -16.31 -14.29
N GLU A 174 -7.10 -17.56 -14.23
CA GLU A 174 -7.33 -18.35 -15.44
C GLU A 174 -8.46 -17.69 -16.22
N PRO A 175 -8.30 -17.53 -17.54
CA PRO A 175 -9.40 -17.00 -18.36
C PRO A 175 -10.60 -17.93 -18.26
N THR A 176 -11.73 -17.38 -17.80
CA THR A 176 -13.04 -18.07 -17.76
C THR A 176 -13.60 -18.23 -19.15
#